data_f297b37f91338760536aa56daf5cb6e0
#
_entry.id   f297b37f91338760536aa56daf5cb6e0
#
_cell.length_a   1.000
_cell.length_b   1.000
_cell.length_c   1.000
_cell.angle_alpha   90.00
_cell.angle_beta   90.00
_cell.angle_gamma   90.00
#
_symmetry.space_group_name_H-M   'P 1'
#
loop_
_entity.id
_entity.type
_entity.pdbx_description
1 polymer ?
#
loop_
_entity_poly.entity_id
_entity_poly.type
_entity_poly.pdbx_seq_one_letter_code
_entity_poly.pdbx_strand_id
1 'polypeptide(L)' 'MPTSKPLAPQIEQFIHDNPQGVLTSFRRNGMPQLSIVTVYPRDGGVGISITETRMKFKNLLRDPRCSVLISHAD' A
#
# COMPACT_ATOMS: atom_id res chain seq x y z
N MET A 1 4.25 -1.88 -17.87
CA MET A 1 4.69 -2.06 -16.48
C MET A 1 6.12 -2.45 -16.42
N PRO A 2 6.89 -1.74 -15.68
CA PRO A 2 8.23 -2.19 -15.45
C PRO A 2 8.23 -3.53 -14.73
N THR A 3 9.19 -4.36 -15.07
CA THR A 3 9.36 -5.61 -14.38
C THR A 3 9.73 -5.33 -12.94
N SER A 4 9.00 -5.90 -12.02
CA SER A 4 9.31 -5.74 -10.62
C SER A 4 10.54 -6.52 -10.28
N LYS A 5 11.51 -5.86 -9.70
CA LYS A 5 12.59 -6.57 -9.06
C LYS A 5 12.13 -7.01 -7.69
N PRO A 6 12.56 -8.16 -7.21
CA PRO A 6 12.27 -8.54 -5.83
C PRO A 6 12.78 -7.47 -4.88
N LEU A 7 12.06 -7.25 -3.80
CA LEU A 7 12.52 -6.36 -2.77
C LEU A 7 13.78 -6.92 -2.12
N ALA A 8 14.69 -6.03 -1.74
CA ALA A 8 15.85 -6.46 -0.98
C ALA A 8 15.40 -7.12 0.33
N PRO A 9 16.11 -8.14 0.82
CA PRO A 9 15.70 -8.84 2.03
C PRO A 9 15.50 -7.93 3.24
N GLN A 10 16.30 -6.89 3.37
CA GLN A 10 16.14 -5.95 4.48
C GLN A 10 14.85 -5.15 4.35
N ILE A 11 14.39 -4.88 3.13
CA ILE A 11 13.14 -4.17 2.91
C ILE A 11 11.96 -5.08 3.22
N GLU A 12 12.02 -6.33 2.80
CA GLU A 12 10.98 -7.30 3.13
C GLU A 12 10.87 -7.47 4.64
N GLN A 13 12.01 -7.56 5.32
CA GLN A 13 12.02 -7.70 6.77
C GLN A 13 11.43 -6.48 7.44
N PHE A 14 11.75 -5.28 6.94
CA PHE A 14 11.19 -4.06 7.48
C PHE A 14 9.66 -4.06 7.37
N ILE A 15 9.13 -4.46 6.23
CA ILE A 15 7.68 -4.53 6.02
C ILE A 15 7.05 -5.57 6.95
N HIS A 16 7.70 -6.72 7.09
CA HIS A 16 7.23 -7.76 7.98
C HIS A 16 7.16 -7.30 9.42
N ASP A 17 8.16 -6.52 9.86
CA ASP A 17 8.25 -6.04 11.22
C ASP A 17 7.37 -4.82 11.48
N ASN A 18 6.93 -4.16 10.42
CA ASN A 18 6.12 -2.93 10.51
C ASN A 18 4.90 -3.07 9.60
N PRO A 19 3.90 -3.86 10.00
CA PRO A 19 2.82 -4.24 9.11
C PRO A 19 1.74 -3.18 8.92
N GLN A 20 1.98 -1.96 9.37
CA GLN A 20 1.03 -0.87 9.15
C GLN A 20 1.63 0.17 8.24
N GLY A 21 0.79 0.71 7.38
CA GLY A 21 1.19 1.77 6.48
C GLY A 21 0.05 2.72 6.24
N VAL A 22 0.38 3.82 5.59
CA VAL A 22 -0.62 4.80 5.14
C VAL A 22 -0.72 4.69 3.63
N LEU A 23 -1.88 4.29 3.17
CA LEU A 23 -2.18 4.19 1.75
C LEU A 23 -2.77 5.50 1.28
N THR A 24 -2.20 6.05 0.22
CA THR A 24 -2.77 7.19 -0.49
C THR A 24 -3.42 6.69 -1.76
N SER A 25 -4.69 6.96 -1.92
CA SER A 25 -5.41 6.73 -3.17
C SER A 25 -6.11 8.02 -3.58
N PHE A 26 -6.74 8.03 -4.74
CA PHE A 26 -7.33 9.26 -5.26
C PHE A 26 -8.83 9.12 -5.40
N ARG A 27 -9.54 10.10 -4.86
CA ARG A 27 -10.97 10.20 -5.00
C ARG A 27 -11.34 10.63 -6.42
N ARG A 28 -12.60 10.48 -6.74
CA ARG A 28 -13.11 10.85 -8.05
C ARG A 28 -12.81 12.31 -8.42
N ASN A 29 -12.82 13.20 -7.45
CA ASN A 29 -12.52 14.62 -7.68
C ASN A 29 -11.01 14.91 -7.76
N GLY A 30 -10.16 13.89 -7.72
CA GLY A 30 -8.72 14.06 -7.78
C GLY A 30 -8.04 14.32 -6.46
N MET A 31 -8.80 14.48 -5.39
CA MET A 31 -8.22 14.72 -4.07
C MET A 31 -7.70 13.42 -3.46
N PRO A 32 -6.57 13.48 -2.75
CA PRO A 32 -6.03 12.29 -2.12
C PRO A 32 -6.88 11.84 -0.94
N GLN A 33 -6.92 10.55 -0.75
CA GLN A 33 -7.52 9.93 0.42
C GLN A 33 -6.45 9.10 1.11
N LEU A 34 -6.23 9.37 2.40
CA LEU A 34 -5.25 8.65 3.20
C LEU A 34 -5.96 7.65 4.08
N SER A 35 -5.39 6.46 4.20
CA SER A 35 -5.98 5.40 5.00
C SER A 35 -4.90 4.58 5.65
N ILE A 36 -5.12 4.18 6.89
CA ILE A 36 -4.24 3.24 7.55
C ILE A 36 -4.61 1.84 7.09
N VAL A 37 -3.61 1.09 6.66
CA VAL A 37 -3.82 -0.25 6.12
C VAL A 37 -2.80 -1.21 6.72
N THR A 38 -3.11 -2.50 6.65
CA THR A 38 -2.14 -3.53 6.97
C THR A 38 -1.38 -3.88 5.70
N VAL A 39 -0.07 -3.95 5.80
CA VAL A 39 0.81 -4.27 4.68
C VAL A 39 1.59 -5.54 4.98
N TYR A 40 1.98 -6.23 3.92
CA TYR A 40 2.79 -7.44 4.06
C TYR A 40 3.61 -7.62 2.79
N PRO A 41 4.79 -8.28 2.88
CA PRO A 41 5.55 -8.58 1.67
C PRO A 41 4.83 -9.62 0.83
N ARG A 42 4.83 -9.44 -0.46
CA ARG A 42 4.21 -10.42 -1.36
C ARG A 42 4.84 -10.36 -2.74
N ASP A 43 5.35 -11.48 -3.21
CA ASP A 43 5.81 -11.68 -4.59
C ASP A 43 6.71 -10.55 -5.11
N GLY A 44 7.67 -10.13 -4.30
CA GLY A 44 8.59 -9.06 -4.66
C GLY A 44 8.01 -7.67 -4.54
N GLY A 45 6.83 -7.55 -3.97
CA GLY A 45 6.16 -6.27 -3.76
C GLY A 45 5.51 -6.21 -2.40
N VAL A 46 4.51 -5.36 -2.31
CA VAL A 46 3.78 -5.14 -1.07
C VAL A 46 2.32 -5.47 -1.29
N GLY A 47 1.79 -6.34 -0.44
CA GLY A 47 0.36 -6.62 -0.39
C GLY A 47 -0.31 -5.69 0.61
N ILE A 48 -1.54 -5.34 0.34
CA ILE A 48 -2.33 -4.46 1.21
C ILE A 48 -3.65 -5.15 1.50
N SER A 49 -3.94 -5.29 2.78
CA SER A 49 -5.22 -5.85 3.18
C SER A 49 -6.26 -4.74 3.20
N ILE A 50 -7.23 -4.83 2.32
CA ILE A 50 -8.32 -3.87 2.25
C ILE A 50 -9.59 -4.61 2.65
N THR A 51 -9.89 -4.58 3.95
CA THR A 51 -11.03 -5.33 4.45
C THR A 51 -12.26 -4.48 4.66
N GLU A 52 -12.10 -3.19 4.72
CA GLU A 52 -13.15 -2.39 5.29
C GLU A 52 -13.86 -1.48 4.37
N THR A 53 -13.27 -0.92 3.38
CA THR A 53 -13.97 0.11 2.68
C THR A 53 -13.98 -0.14 1.21
N ARG A 54 -15.19 -0.25 0.75
CA ARG A 54 -15.46 -0.26 -0.65
C ARG A 54 -14.93 0.98 -1.35
N MET A 55 -14.81 2.09 -0.60
CA MET A 55 -14.35 3.34 -1.18
C MET A 55 -12.87 3.28 -1.56
N LYS A 56 -12.01 2.72 -0.70
CA LYS A 56 -10.61 2.51 -1.05
C LYS A 56 -10.48 1.65 -2.29
N PHE A 57 -11.23 0.55 -2.31
CA PHE A 57 -11.20 -0.38 -3.41
C PHE A 57 -11.69 0.27 -4.70
N LYS A 58 -12.78 1.00 -4.63
CA LYS A 58 -13.33 1.71 -5.79
C LYS A 58 -12.38 2.77 -6.31
N ASN A 59 -11.74 3.49 -5.41
CA ASN A 59 -10.75 4.50 -5.81
C ASN A 59 -9.60 3.86 -6.58
N LEU A 60 -9.10 2.73 -6.10
CA LEU A 60 -7.98 2.05 -6.76
C LEU A 60 -8.38 1.41 -8.10
N LEU A 61 -9.62 0.95 -8.21
CA LEU A 61 -10.11 0.43 -9.48
C LEU A 61 -10.22 1.51 -10.53
N ARG A 62 -10.67 2.68 -10.14
CA ARG A 62 -10.84 3.80 -11.04
C ARG A 62 -9.51 4.45 -11.39
N ASP A 63 -8.63 4.58 -10.40
CA ASP A 63 -7.34 5.23 -10.54
C ASP A 63 -6.32 4.40 -9.76
N PRO A 64 -5.54 3.57 -10.43
CA PRO A 64 -4.61 2.67 -9.73
C PRO A 64 -3.39 3.37 -9.17
N ARG A 65 -3.24 4.68 -9.38
CA ARG A 65 -2.14 5.40 -8.77
C ARG A 65 -2.32 5.41 -7.26
N CYS A 66 -1.30 4.99 -6.58
CA CYS A 66 -1.32 4.98 -5.12
C CYS A 66 0.10 5.03 -4.59
N SER A 67 0.22 5.35 -3.33
CA SER A 67 1.48 5.25 -2.63
C SER A 67 1.24 4.70 -1.23
N VAL A 68 2.26 4.08 -0.69
CA VAL A 68 2.18 3.52 0.66
C VAL A 68 3.39 4.01 1.45
N LEU A 69 3.14 4.63 2.58
CA LEU A 69 4.19 5.01 3.51
C LEU A 69 4.20 4.00 4.65
N ILE A 70 5.32 3.34 4.84
CA ILE A 70 5.52 2.40 5.93
C ILE A 70 6.61 2.98 6.80
N SER A 71 6.32 3.23 8.06
CA SER A 71 7.27 3.83 8.95
C SER A 71 7.49 2.99 10.20
N HIS A 72 8.61 3.27 10.83
CA HIS A 72 8.94 2.62 12.07
C HIS A 72 7.99 3.10 13.16
N ALA A 73 7.44 2.16 13.89
CA ALA A 73 6.56 2.50 15.00
C ALA A 73 7.39 2.57 16.28
N ASP A 74 7.69 3.74 16.70
CA ASP A 74 8.40 3.94 17.95
C ASP A 74 7.46 4.48 18.99
#